data_63daa646811ec7d84edf05c5e7b306c7
#
_entry.id   63daa646811ec7d84edf05c5e7b306c7
#
_cell.length_a   1.000
_cell.length_b   1.000
_cell.length_c   1.000
_cell.angle_alpha   90.00
_cell.angle_beta   90.00
_cell.angle_gamma   90.00
#
_symmetry.space_group_name_H-M   'P 1'
#
loop_
_entity.id
_entity.type
_entity.pdbx_description
1 polymer ?
#
loop_
_entity_poly.entity_id
_entity_poly.type
_entity_poly.pdbx_seq_one_letter_code
_entity_poly.pdbx_strand_id
1 'polypeptide(L)'
;MSNSLSSKLLGGNLVLRIAVGLILGVGLALVNPEWAKDVGVLGQFFVKSLRAIAPILIFVLVMSTIANKEVGSDSKIKPILVLYALGTFVAALTAVVLSFIFPTTLELVASPDGLAPPDGIGQIIKTVVFNLVDNPLQALANANFIGILAWSIGLGIALRHSSPSTKTFLSDFADAVSAVVKVVIALAPIGIFGLVADTFATNGLDAFIGYGRLLLVLLGAMAIVAFILNPLIVWWKIPVSYTHLTLPT
;
A
#
# COMPACT_ATOMS: atom_id res chain seq x y z
N MET A 1 13.61 -36.12 -0.72
CA MET A 1 13.30 -35.84 0.70
C MET A 1 13.68 -34.42 1.15
N SER A 2 13.67 -33.41 0.29
CA SER A 2 14.08 -32.01 0.64
C SER A 2 12.93 -31.01 0.74
N ASN A 3 11.68 -31.44 0.54
CA ASN A 3 10.52 -30.52 0.49
C ASN A 3 9.80 -30.28 1.85
N SER A 4 10.24 -30.88 2.96
CA SER A 4 9.46 -30.80 4.20
C SER A 4 9.82 -29.63 5.12
N LEU A 5 11.02 -29.07 5.00
CA LEU A 5 11.44 -27.92 5.82
C LEU A 5 10.98 -26.59 5.23
N SER A 6 11.05 -26.43 3.91
CA SER A 6 10.58 -25.22 3.24
C SER A 6 9.06 -25.04 3.33
N SER A 7 8.28 -26.13 3.23
CA SER A 7 6.81 -26.07 3.35
C SER A 7 6.36 -25.77 4.80
N LYS A 8 7.08 -26.23 5.82
CA LYS A 8 6.79 -25.91 7.22
C LYS A 8 7.22 -24.48 7.60
N LEU A 9 8.30 -23.98 6.99
CA LEU A 9 8.74 -22.59 7.19
C LEU A 9 7.89 -21.57 6.43
N LEU A 10 7.33 -21.93 5.28
CA LEU A 10 6.46 -21.07 4.47
C LEU A 10 4.96 -21.31 4.71
N GLY A 11 4.55 -22.42 5.30
CA GLY A 11 3.14 -22.82 5.52
C GLY A 11 2.49 -22.30 6.79
N GLY A 12 3.20 -21.55 7.64
CA GLY A 12 2.64 -20.94 8.86
C GLY A 12 1.91 -19.63 8.56
N ASN A 13 0.96 -19.25 9.42
CA ASN A 13 0.26 -17.96 9.32
C ASN A 13 1.29 -16.80 9.35
N LEU A 14 1.43 -16.08 8.22
CA LEU A 14 2.39 -14.97 8.07
C LEU A 14 2.22 -13.92 9.18
N VAL A 15 0.97 -13.65 9.57
CA VAL A 15 0.65 -12.70 10.64
C VAL A 15 1.25 -13.13 11.97
N LEU A 16 1.17 -14.43 12.31
CA LEU A 16 1.77 -14.96 13.52
C LEU A 16 3.29 -14.81 13.53
N ARG A 17 3.94 -15.07 12.39
CA ARG A 17 5.40 -14.90 12.26
C ARG A 17 5.83 -13.44 12.39
N ILE A 18 5.05 -12.51 11.82
CA ILE A 18 5.26 -11.07 11.99
C ILE A 18 5.10 -10.69 13.47
N ALA A 19 4.07 -11.19 14.15
CA ALA A 19 3.87 -10.92 15.57
C ALA A 19 5.04 -11.44 16.42
N VAL A 20 5.55 -12.64 16.13
CA VAL A 20 6.75 -13.19 16.78
C VAL A 20 7.98 -12.32 16.49
N GLY A 21 8.17 -11.90 15.22
CA GLY A 21 9.26 -10.99 14.84
C GLY A 21 9.22 -9.68 15.63
N LEU A 22 8.02 -9.09 15.77
CA LEU A 22 7.81 -7.88 16.54
C LEU A 22 8.18 -8.04 18.01
N ILE A 23 7.68 -9.12 18.67
CA ILE A 23 7.99 -9.40 20.08
C ILE A 23 9.49 -9.62 20.30
N LEU A 24 10.14 -10.37 19.40
CA LEU A 24 11.58 -10.61 19.46
C LEU A 24 12.38 -9.33 19.22
N GLY A 25 11.91 -8.44 18.32
CA GLY A 25 12.54 -7.14 18.08
C GLY A 25 12.54 -6.24 19.30
N VAL A 26 11.39 -6.11 19.96
CA VAL A 26 11.27 -5.38 21.24
C VAL A 26 12.14 -6.02 22.32
N GLY A 27 12.09 -7.35 22.44
CA GLY A 27 12.90 -8.09 23.41
C GLY A 27 14.40 -7.86 23.23
N LEU A 28 14.90 -7.88 21.99
CA LEU A 28 16.31 -7.62 21.69
C LEU A 28 16.69 -6.18 22.05
N ALA A 29 15.85 -5.21 21.72
CA ALA A 29 16.11 -3.80 22.02
C ALA A 29 16.20 -3.52 23.53
N LEU A 30 15.42 -4.24 24.35
CA LEU A 30 15.45 -4.12 25.80
C LEU A 30 16.69 -4.78 26.43
N VAL A 31 17.17 -5.89 25.84
CA VAL A 31 18.32 -6.64 26.38
C VAL A 31 19.64 -6.03 25.91
N ASN A 32 19.74 -5.69 24.63
CA ASN A 32 20.98 -5.15 24.06
C ASN A 32 20.65 -4.13 22.93
N PRO A 33 20.58 -2.82 23.26
CA PRO A 33 20.27 -1.78 22.28
C PRO A 33 21.28 -1.66 21.15
N GLU A 34 22.56 -2.00 21.35
CA GLU A 34 23.57 -1.92 20.28
C GLU A 34 23.30 -2.97 19.20
N TRP A 35 23.12 -4.22 19.59
CA TRP A 35 22.76 -5.28 18.63
C TRP A 35 21.41 -5.03 17.96
N ALA A 36 20.47 -4.39 18.67
CA ALA A 36 19.18 -4.03 18.09
C ALA A 36 19.32 -3.03 16.95
N LYS A 37 20.24 -2.08 17.02
CA LYS A 37 20.57 -1.15 15.94
C LYS A 37 21.23 -1.86 14.75
N ASP A 38 22.16 -2.78 15.02
CA ASP A 38 22.85 -3.54 13.97
C ASP A 38 21.89 -4.39 13.13
N VAL A 39 20.93 -5.06 13.77
CA VAL A 39 19.91 -5.83 13.03
C VAL A 39 18.90 -4.95 12.28
N GLY A 40 18.88 -3.65 12.51
CA GLY A 40 18.10 -2.66 11.76
C GLY A 40 18.37 -2.69 10.25
N VAL A 41 19.57 -3.11 9.84
CA VAL A 41 19.91 -3.33 8.43
C VAL A 41 18.95 -4.30 7.74
N LEU A 42 18.47 -5.34 8.42
CA LEU A 42 17.48 -6.28 7.87
C LEU A 42 16.15 -5.59 7.59
N GLY A 43 15.74 -4.70 8.48
CA GLY A 43 14.55 -3.89 8.31
C GLY A 43 14.67 -2.90 7.15
N GLN A 44 15.78 -2.21 7.07
CA GLN A 44 16.06 -1.28 5.96
C GLN A 44 16.11 -2.00 4.61
N PHE A 45 16.73 -3.18 4.55
CA PHE A 45 16.75 -4.02 3.36
C PHE A 45 15.33 -4.40 2.91
N PHE A 46 14.49 -4.84 3.85
CA PHE A 46 13.10 -5.18 3.57
C PHE A 46 12.30 -3.99 3.00
N VAL A 47 12.39 -2.82 3.64
CA VAL A 47 11.69 -1.61 3.17
C VAL A 47 12.20 -1.17 1.80
N LYS A 48 13.52 -1.19 1.58
CA LYS A 48 14.12 -0.88 0.27
C LYS A 48 13.63 -1.86 -0.81
N SER A 49 13.55 -3.15 -0.49
CA SER A 49 13.04 -4.17 -1.42
C SER A 49 11.58 -3.93 -1.80
N LEU A 50 10.72 -3.57 -0.83
CA LEU A 50 9.33 -3.20 -1.12
C LEU A 50 9.22 -1.96 -1.99
N ARG A 51 10.00 -0.92 -1.69
CA ARG A 51 10.03 0.32 -2.48
C ARG A 51 10.53 0.10 -3.90
N ALA A 52 11.49 -0.80 -4.10
CA ALA A 52 12.06 -1.07 -5.40
C ALA A 52 11.09 -1.80 -6.33
N ILE A 53 10.26 -2.71 -5.79
CA ILE A 53 9.37 -3.53 -6.63
C ILE A 53 8.00 -2.88 -6.86
N ALA A 54 7.55 -1.98 -5.99
CA ALA A 54 6.22 -1.38 -6.06
C ALA A 54 5.96 -0.63 -7.39
N PRO A 55 6.87 0.19 -7.93
CA PRO A 55 6.67 0.89 -9.20
C PRO A 55 6.43 -0.06 -10.38
N ILE A 56 7.24 -1.11 -10.50
CA ILE A 56 7.13 -2.11 -11.58
C ILE A 56 5.83 -2.90 -11.43
N LEU A 57 5.47 -3.30 -10.20
CA LEU A 57 4.24 -4.03 -9.95
C LEU A 57 3.02 -3.24 -10.41
N ILE A 58 2.90 -1.99 -9.99
CA ILE A 58 1.76 -1.13 -10.35
C ILE A 58 1.72 -0.91 -11.86
N PHE A 59 2.86 -0.61 -12.47
CA PHE A 59 2.96 -0.40 -13.91
C PHE A 59 2.43 -1.59 -14.69
N VAL A 60 2.95 -2.78 -14.42
CA VAL A 60 2.64 -4.00 -15.17
C VAL A 60 1.22 -4.48 -14.90
N LEU A 61 0.78 -4.48 -13.64
CA LEU A 61 -0.58 -4.92 -13.27
C LEU A 61 -1.66 -4.04 -13.92
N VAL A 62 -1.51 -2.71 -13.81
CA VAL A 62 -2.51 -1.79 -14.38
C VAL A 62 -2.52 -1.88 -15.89
N MET A 63 -1.36 -1.91 -16.55
CA MET A 63 -1.25 -2.07 -17.99
C MET A 63 -1.87 -3.39 -18.46
N SER A 64 -1.53 -4.51 -17.83
CA SER A 64 -2.07 -5.84 -18.16
C SER A 64 -3.59 -5.90 -17.97
N THR A 65 -4.09 -5.39 -16.85
CA THR A 65 -5.54 -5.39 -16.55
C THR A 65 -6.33 -4.59 -17.58
N ILE A 66 -5.82 -3.43 -18.00
CA ILE A 66 -6.50 -2.58 -18.98
C ILE A 66 -6.41 -3.20 -20.38
N ALA A 67 -5.25 -3.73 -20.78
CA ALA A 67 -5.06 -4.38 -22.07
C ALA A 67 -5.95 -5.61 -22.25
N ASN A 68 -6.16 -6.39 -21.19
CA ASN A 68 -6.98 -7.60 -21.20
C ASN A 68 -8.48 -7.36 -21.02
N LYS A 69 -8.90 -6.12 -20.73
CA LYS A 69 -10.32 -5.82 -20.59
C LYS A 69 -11.04 -5.92 -21.91
N GLU A 70 -12.11 -6.71 -21.97
CA GLU A 70 -12.95 -6.87 -23.18
C GLU A 70 -13.54 -5.53 -23.65
N VAL A 71 -13.48 -5.32 -24.96
CA VAL A 71 -14.08 -4.14 -25.61
C VAL A 71 -15.59 -4.37 -25.72
N GLY A 72 -16.40 -3.52 -25.09
CA GLY A 72 -17.88 -3.64 -25.17
C GLY A 72 -18.55 -4.21 -23.93
N SER A 73 -17.82 -4.57 -22.88
CA SER A 73 -18.48 -4.80 -21.59
C SER A 73 -19.10 -3.49 -21.12
N ASP A 74 -20.42 -3.41 -21.06
CA ASP A 74 -21.19 -2.30 -20.47
C ASP A 74 -20.90 -2.20 -18.97
N SER A 75 -19.66 -1.93 -18.62
CA SER A 75 -19.32 -1.64 -17.24
C SER A 75 -19.85 -0.24 -16.94
N LYS A 76 -20.74 -0.14 -15.97
CA LYS A 76 -21.23 1.12 -15.39
C LYS A 76 -20.08 1.86 -14.71
N ILE A 77 -19.05 2.23 -15.48
CA ILE A 77 -17.80 2.85 -15.00
C ILE A 77 -18.10 4.17 -14.30
N LYS A 78 -19.03 4.98 -14.86
CA LYS A 78 -19.37 6.29 -14.30
C LYS A 78 -19.85 6.24 -12.85
N PRO A 79 -20.84 5.41 -12.46
CA PRO A 79 -21.22 5.30 -11.04
C PRO A 79 -20.11 4.75 -10.15
N ILE A 80 -19.27 3.84 -10.66
CA ILE A 80 -18.13 3.31 -9.89
C ILE A 80 -17.11 4.43 -9.61
N LEU A 81 -16.75 5.24 -10.61
CA LEU A 81 -15.82 6.36 -10.43
C LEU A 81 -16.38 7.42 -9.48
N VAL A 82 -17.68 7.73 -9.57
CA VAL A 82 -18.32 8.68 -8.65
C VAL A 82 -18.32 8.16 -7.21
N LEU A 83 -18.64 6.87 -6.99
CA LEU A 83 -18.60 6.26 -5.67
C LEU A 83 -17.19 6.21 -5.10
N TYR A 84 -16.20 5.92 -5.95
CA TYR A 84 -14.80 5.92 -5.56
C TYR A 84 -14.31 7.32 -5.15
N ALA A 85 -14.60 8.34 -5.96
CA ALA A 85 -14.25 9.72 -5.65
C ALA A 85 -14.93 10.22 -4.36
N LEU A 86 -16.24 9.91 -4.21
CA LEU A 86 -17.00 10.25 -3.00
C LEU A 86 -16.43 9.54 -1.77
N GLY A 87 -16.16 8.24 -1.86
CA GLY A 87 -15.58 7.46 -0.76
C GLY A 87 -14.20 7.98 -0.36
N THR A 88 -13.34 8.32 -1.32
CA THR A 88 -12.02 8.91 -1.07
C THR A 88 -12.14 10.27 -0.39
N PHE A 89 -13.05 11.13 -0.85
CA PHE A 89 -13.29 12.44 -0.24
C PHE A 89 -13.79 12.32 1.20
N VAL A 90 -14.75 11.43 1.45
CA VAL A 90 -15.30 11.18 2.79
C VAL A 90 -14.23 10.59 3.72
N ALA A 91 -13.39 9.68 3.22
CA ALA A 91 -12.27 9.14 3.99
C ALA A 91 -11.25 10.21 4.37
N ALA A 92 -10.88 11.09 3.42
CA ALA A 92 -9.98 12.20 3.66
C ALA A 92 -10.56 13.19 4.70
N LEU A 93 -11.85 13.54 4.55
CA LEU A 93 -12.55 14.41 5.52
C LEU A 93 -12.54 13.79 6.93
N THR A 94 -12.83 12.50 7.03
CA THR A 94 -12.82 11.76 8.31
C THR A 94 -11.44 11.79 8.96
N ALA A 95 -10.37 11.57 8.19
CA ALA A 95 -9.00 11.64 8.69
C ALA A 95 -8.66 13.03 9.21
N VAL A 96 -9.04 14.10 8.48
CA VAL A 96 -8.83 15.49 8.90
C VAL A 96 -9.60 15.79 10.19
N VAL A 97 -10.88 15.44 10.26
CA VAL A 97 -11.71 15.68 11.46
C VAL A 97 -11.12 14.95 12.67
N LEU A 98 -10.74 13.69 12.53
CA LEU A 98 -10.14 12.93 13.64
C LEU A 98 -8.77 13.48 14.04
N SER A 99 -7.99 14.00 13.10
CA SER A 99 -6.71 14.68 13.42
C SER A 99 -6.90 15.94 14.26
N PHE A 100 -8.00 16.68 14.05
CA PHE A 100 -8.34 17.83 14.90
C PHE A 100 -8.87 17.43 16.30
N ILE A 101 -9.61 16.33 16.37
CA ILE A 101 -10.16 15.84 17.66
C ILE A 101 -9.07 15.19 18.50
N PHE A 102 -8.14 14.46 17.86
CA PHE A 102 -7.06 13.73 18.50
C PHE A 102 -5.69 14.19 17.99
N PRO A 103 -5.28 15.44 18.29
CA PRO A 103 -3.99 15.93 17.82
C PRO A 103 -2.86 15.09 18.41
N THR A 104 -1.99 14.58 17.53
CA THR A 104 -0.79 13.84 17.88
C THR A 104 0.42 14.59 17.34
N THR A 105 1.26 15.11 18.23
CA THR A 105 2.56 15.66 17.87
C THR A 105 3.58 14.52 17.89
N LEU A 106 4.21 14.27 16.75
CA LEU A 106 5.34 13.35 16.66
C LEU A 106 6.61 14.20 16.60
N GLU A 107 7.52 13.97 17.52
CA GLU A 107 8.87 14.49 17.41
C GLU A 107 9.61 13.64 16.36
N LEU A 108 9.74 14.18 15.15
CA LEU A 108 10.52 13.57 14.10
C LEU A 108 12.00 13.81 14.41
N VAL A 109 12.75 12.73 14.61
CA VAL A 109 14.19 12.75 14.96
C VAL A 109 15.06 13.36 13.83
N ALA A 110 14.55 13.46 12.62
CA ALA A 110 15.15 14.21 11.51
C ALA A 110 14.04 14.76 10.63
N SER A 111 13.99 16.08 10.47
CA SER A 111 13.31 16.67 9.32
C SER A 111 14.09 16.26 8.08
N PRO A 112 13.51 15.54 7.11
CA PRO A 112 14.15 15.38 5.81
C PRO A 112 14.32 16.78 5.23
N ASP A 113 15.55 17.19 5.00
CA ASP A 113 15.87 18.46 4.35
C ASP A 113 15.05 18.57 3.06
N GLY A 114 14.20 19.57 2.95
CA GLY A 114 13.46 19.88 1.73
C GLY A 114 11.95 19.60 1.71
N LEU A 115 11.33 19.12 2.78
CA LEU A 115 9.87 19.03 2.89
C LEU A 115 9.27 20.31 3.46
N ALA A 116 9.32 21.41 2.71
CA ALA A 116 8.49 22.58 3.00
C ALA A 116 7.02 22.25 2.62
N PRO A 117 6.03 22.65 3.44
CA PRO A 117 4.64 22.56 3.03
C PRO A 117 4.44 23.28 1.69
N PRO A 118 3.62 22.77 0.78
CA PRO A 118 3.36 23.43 -0.49
C PRO A 118 2.74 24.82 -0.25
N ASP A 119 3.22 25.85 -0.98
CA ASP A 119 2.80 27.25 -0.83
C ASP A 119 1.33 27.53 -1.17
N GLY A 120 0.59 26.51 -1.63
CA GLY A 120 -0.83 26.59 -1.92
C GLY A 120 -1.35 25.51 -2.88
N ILE A 121 -2.68 25.48 -3.04
CA ILE A 121 -3.38 24.51 -3.89
C ILE A 121 -2.89 24.57 -5.35
N GLY A 122 -2.56 25.77 -5.86
CA GLY A 122 -2.07 25.95 -7.24
C GLY A 122 -0.76 25.22 -7.50
N GLN A 123 0.17 25.23 -6.54
CA GLN A 123 1.43 24.50 -6.65
C GLN A 123 1.21 22.99 -6.64
N ILE A 124 0.29 22.50 -5.80
CA ILE A 124 -0.06 21.07 -5.74
C ILE A 124 -0.62 20.62 -7.10
N ILE A 125 -1.59 21.36 -7.67
CA ILE A 125 -2.19 21.04 -8.98
C ILE A 125 -1.12 21.04 -10.07
N LYS A 126 -0.25 22.06 -10.09
CA LYS A 126 0.86 22.14 -11.04
C LYS A 126 1.77 20.91 -10.94
N THR A 127 2.19 20.53 -9.75
CA THR A 127 3.04 19.36 -9.50
C THR A 127 2.37 18.07 -9.98
N VAL A 128 1.07 17.88 -9.67
CA VAL A 128 0.32 16.70 -10.13
C VAL A 128 0.26 16.62 -11.65
N VAL A 129 -0.04 17.75 -12.33
CA VAL A 129 -0.11 17.80 -13.80
C VAL A 129 1.25 17.51 -14.45
N PHE A 130 2.34 18.06 -13.93
CA PHE A 130 3.67 17.77 -14.46
C PHE A 130 4.11 16.33 -14.19
N ASN A 131 3.79 15.78 -13.03
CA ASN A 131 4.06 14.38 -12.70
C ASN A 131 3.32 13.40 -13.62
N LEU A 132 2.17 13.81 -14.20
CA LEU A 132 1.39 12.99 -15.13
C LEU A 132 2.14 12.75 -16.47
N VAL A 133 2.89 13.77 -16.93
CA VAL A 133 3.62 13.75 -18.22
C VAL A 133 5.13 13.51 -18.07
N ASP A 134 5.56 13.06 -16.91
CA ASP A 134 6.95 12.73 -16.65
C ASP A 134 7.45 11.59 -17.56
N ASN A 135 8.77 11.51 -17.76
CA ASN A 135 9.37 10.41 -18.53
C ASN A 135 9.04 9.06 -17.86
N PRO A 136 8.55 8.04 -18.61
CA PRO A 136 8.13 6.77 -18.01
C PRO A 136 9.25 6.05 -17.25
N LEU A 137 10.50 6.13 -17.71
CA LEU A 137 11.64 5.51 -17.02
C LEU A 137 11.99 6.28 -15.75
N GLN A 138 11.91 7.61 -15.77
CA GLN A 138 12.12 8.43 -14.57
C GLN A 138 10.99 8.27 -13.58
N ALA A 139 9.74 8.18 -14.04
CA ALA A 139 8.60 7.90 -13.19
C ALA A 139 8.75 6.57 -12.43
N LEU A 140 9.24 5.52 -13.11
CA LEU A 140 9.55 4.23 -12.47
C LEU A 140 10.72 4.34 -11.49
N ALA A 141 11.82 5.02 -11.88
CA ALA A 141 13.02 5.15 -11.06
C ALA A 141 12.78 5.96 -9.78
N ASN A 142 11.99 7.04 -9.89
CA ASN A 142 11.70 7.97 -8.80
C ASN A 142 10.42 7.62 -8.02
N ALA A 143 9.76 6.49 -8.35
CA ALA A 143 8.48 6.08 -7.79
C ALA A 143 7.39 7.19 -7.90
N ASN A 144 7.36 7.91 -9.04
CA ASN A 144 6.29 8.84 -9.36
C ASN A 144 5.04 8.06 -9.77
N PHE A 145 4.22 7.67 -8.79
CA PHE A 145 3.04 6.82 -9.01
C PHE A 145 2.00 7.45 -9.93
N ILE A 146 1.92 8.78 -10.00
CA ILE A 146 1.00 9.47 -10.91
C ILE A 146 1.43 9.25 -12.37
N GLY A 147 2.71 9.45 -12.65
CA GLY A 147 3.29 9.19 -13.97
C GLY A 147 3.22 7.70 -14.35
N ILE A 148 3.53 6.80 -13.40
CA ILE A 148 3.43 5.35 -13.59
C ILE A 148 2.01 4.95 -14.00
N LEU A 149 0.98 5.45 -13.29
CA LEU A 149 -0.42 5.17 -13.61
C LEU A 149 -0.82 5.74 -14.97
N ALA A 150 -0.41 6.98 -15.28
CA ALA A 150 -0.71 7.60 -16.58
C ALA A 150 -0.16 6.77 -17.75
N TRP A 151 1.11 6.37 -17.67
CA TRP A 151 1.73 5.52 -18.69
C TRP A 151 1.15 4.11 -18.74
N SER A 152 0.85 3.51 -17.59
CA SER A 152 0.20 2.19 -17.53
C SER A 152 -1.17 2.19 -18.19
N ILE A 153 -1.96 3.23 -17.94
CA ILE A 153 -3.30 3.40 -18.55
C ILE A 153 -3.15 3.65 -20.05
N GLY A 154 -2.27 4.57 -20.45
CA GLY A 154 -2.05 4.90 -21.87
C GLY A 154 -1.62 3.68 -22.69
N LEU A 155 -0.59 2.97 -22.23
CA LEU A 155 -0.11 1.74 -22.88
C LEU A 155 -1.15 0.61 -22.81
N GLY A 156 -1.84 0.45 -21.69
CA GLY A 156 -2.91 -0.54 -21.54
C GLY A 156 -4.04 -0.31 -22.56
N ILE A 157 -4.46 0.94 -22.77
CA ILE A 157 -5.48 1.30 -23.80
C ILE A 157 -4.94 1.01 -25.20
N ALA A 158 -3.71 1.40 -25.52
CA ALA A 158 -3.10 1.15 -26.82
C ALA A 158 -3.00 -0.35 -27.13
N LEU A 159 -2.72 -1.18 -26.13
CA LEU A 159 -2.58 -2.64 -26.26
C LEU A 159 -3.91 -3.39 -26.24
N ARG A 160 -5.05 -2.75 -26.02
CA ARG A 160 -6.37 -3.42 -26.02
C ARG A 160 -6.70 -4.16 -27.32
N HIS A 161 -6.21 -3.68 -28.45
CA HIS A 161 -6.43 -4.27 -29.77
C HIS A 161 -5.27 -5.13 -30.24
N SER A 162 -4.29 -5.42 -29.38
CA SER A 162 -3.16 -6.31 -29.69
C SER A 162 -3.59 -7.77 -29.79
N SER A 163 -2.70 -8.57 -30.35
CA SER A 163 -2.93 -10.03 -30.53
C SER A 163 -3.12 -10.73 -29.17
N PRO A 164 -3.83 -11.89 -29.17
CA PRO A 164 -3.98 -12.69 -27.95
C PRO A 164 -2.64 -13.07 -27.31
N SER A 165 -1.63 -13.37 -28.12
CA SER A 165 -0.29 -13.70 -27.63
C SER A 165 0.36 -12.55 -26.83
N THR A 166 0.21 -11.31 -27.29
CA THR A 166 0.68 -10.13 -26.55
C THR A 166 -0.05 -9.97 -25.22
N LYS A 167 -1.36 -10.18 -25.21
CA LYS A 167 -2.17 -10.10 -23.99
C LYS A 167 -1.80 -11.18 -22.98
N THR A 168 -1.58 -12.41 -23.45
CA THR A 168 -1.10 -13.50 -22.59
C THR A 168 0.27 -13.18 -22.02
N PHE A 169 1.21 -12.71 -22.85
CA PHE A 169 2.52 -12.28 -22.38
C PHE A 169 2.44 -11.22 -21.27
N LEU A 170 1.58 -10.20 -21.42
CA LEU A 170 1.40 -9.19 -20.40
C LEU A 170 0.83 -9.76 -19.09
N SER A 171 -0.08 -10.73 -19.19
CA SER A 171 -0.62 -11.42 -18.02
C SER A 171 0.44 -12.24 -17.31
N ASP A 172 1.19 -13.06 -18.06
CA ASP A 172 2.28 -13.89 -17.52
C ASP A 172 3.38 -13.03 -16.88
N PHE A 173 3.68 -11.87 -17.48
CA PHE A 173 4.64 -10.93 -16.92
C PHE A 173 4.13 -10.29 -15.61
N ALA A 174 2.84 -9.93 -15.54
CA ALA A 174 2.22 -9.44 -14.33
C ALA A 174 2.24 -10.49 -13.20
N ASP A 175 1.98 -11.75 -13.55
CA ASP A 175 2.05 -12.87 -12.61
C ASP A 175 3.48 -13.13 -12.13
N ALA A 176 4.47 -13.04 -13.02
CA ALA A 176 5.88 -13.15 -12.65
C ALA A 176 6.33 -12.05 -11.68
N VAL A 177 5.98 -10.79 -11.96
CA VAL A 177 6.27 -9.67 -11.04
C VAL A 177 5.56 -9.87 -9.69
N SER A 178 4.30 -10.32 -9.72
CA SER A 178 3.53 -10.63 -8.50
C SER A 178 4.16 -11.76 -7.69
N ALA A 179 4.76 -12.76 -8.34
CA ALA A 179 5.49 -13.82 -7.66
C ALA A 179 6.73 -13.29 -6.94
N VAL A 180 7.50 -12.37 -7.55
CA VAL A 180 8.64 -11.71 -6.90
C VAL A 180 8.19 -10.91 -5.67
N VAL A 181 7.06 -10.18 -5.78
CA VAL A 181 6.47 -9.47 -4.63
C VAL A 181 6.15 -10.41 -3.46
N LYS A 182 5.57 -11.58 -3.74
CA LYS A 182 5.29 -12.60 -2.72
C LYS A 182 6.55 -13.05 -2.00
N VAL A 183 7.68 -13.19 -2.71
CA VAL A 183 8.98 -13.51 -2.09
C VAL A 183 9.43 -12.39 -1.16
N VAL A 184 9.34 -11.13 -1.60
CA VAL A 184 9.69 -9.98 -0.75
C VAL A 184 8.79 -9.92 0.50
N ILE A 185 7.46 -10.13 0.33
CA ILE A 185 6.53 -10.17 1.47
C ILE A 185 6.85 -11.31 2.43
N ALA A 186 7.33 -12.45 1.95
CA ALA A 186 7.73 -13.57 2.81
C ALA A 186 8.91 -13.23 3.75
N LEU A 187 9.72 -12.20 3.41
CA LEU A 187 10.78 -11.67 4.27
C LEU A 187 10.26 -10.73 5.37
N ALA A 188 8.97 -10.36 5.35
CA ALA A 188 8.39 -9.42 6.31
C ALA A 188 8.64 -9.76 7.79
N PRO A 189 8.56 -11.01 8.26
CA PRO A 189 8.85 -11.33 9.67
C PRO A 189 10.25 -10.92 10.09
N ILE A 190 11.25 -11.14 9.24
CA ILE A 190 12.66 -10.79 9.51
C ILE A 190 12.85 -9.27 9.37
N GLY A 191 12.25 -8.67 8.33
CA GLY A 191 12.32 -7.23 8.13
C GLY A 191 11.68 -6.43 9.26
N ILE A 192 10.50 -6.86 9.71
CA ILE A 192 9.78 -6.21 10.82
C ILE A 192 10.52 -6.41 12.15
N PHE A 193 11.10 -7.58 12.39
CA PHE A 193 11.99 -7.81 13.53
C PHE A 193 13.12 -6.76 13.57
N GLY A 194 13.86 -6.57 12.46
CA GLY A 194 14.95 -5.61 12.41
C GLY A 194 14.50 -4.15 12.54
N LEU A 195 13.38 -3.77 11.86
CA LEU A 195 12.81 -2.42 11.99
C LEU A 195 12.40 -2.10 13.42
N VAL A 196 11.69 -3.00 14.07
CA VAL A 196 11.19 -2.79 15.43
C VAL A 196 12.33 -2.73 16.43
N ALA A 197 13.33 -3.62 16.30
CA ALA A 197 14.50 -3.61 17.14
C ALA A 197 15.26 -2.27 17.08
N ASP A 198 15.55 -1.79 15.86
CA ASP A 198 16.26 -0.52 15.64
C ASP A 198 15.44 0.68 16.12
N THR A 199 14.16 0.73 15.74
CA THR A 199 13.28 1.85 16.12
C THR A 199 13.15 1.96 17.64
N PHE A 200 13.00 0.83 18.34
CA PHE A 200 12.86 0.81 19.77
C PHE A 200 14.17 1.16 20.50
N ALA A 201 15.30 0.66 19.98
CA ALA A 201 16.61 0.96 20.54
C ALA A 201 17.04 2.43 20.32
N THR A 202 16.58 3.06 19.23
CA THR A 202 16.97 4.43 18.88
C THR A 202 16.07 5.46 19.53
N ASN A 203 14.75 5.24 19.54
CA ASN A 203 13.77 6.24 19.95
C ASN A 203 13.18 6.01 21.36
N GLY A 204 13.43 4.86 21.95
CA GLY A 204 12.94 4.52 23.29
C GLY A 204 11.43 4.23 23.36
N LEU A 205 10.96 4.01 24.59
CA LEU A 205 9.55 3.64 24.87
C LEU A 205 8.57 4.79 24.60
N ASP A 206 8.98 6.03 24.88
CA ASP A 206 8.09 7.20 24.78
C ASP A 206 7.70 7.49 23.32
N ALA A 207 8.64 7.37 22.40
CA ALA A 207 8.35 7.46 20.97
C ALA A 207 7.39 6.35 20.53
N PHE A 208 7.56 5.14 21.06
CA PHE A 208 6.69 4.00 20.74
C PHE A 208 5.25 4.22 21.20
N ILE A 209 5.05 4.84 22.37
CA ILE A 209 3.73 5.22 22.88
C ILE A 209 3.09 6.32 22.00
N GLY A 210 3.86 7.32 21.56
CA GLY A 210 3.42 8.35 20.63
C GLY A 210 2.97 7.78 19.28
N TYR A 211 3.75 6.85 18.71
CA TYR A 211 3.37 6.13 17.49
C TYR A 211 2.15 5.22 17.70
N GLY A 212 2.04 4.58 18.87
CA GLY A 212 0.88 3.76 19.22
C GLY A 212 -0.42 4.56 19.23
N ARG A 213 -0.39 5.77 19.80
CA ARG A 213 -1.54 6.69 19.78
C ARG A 213 -1.92 7.09 18.34
N LEU A 214 -0.95 7.45 17.51
CA LEU A 214 -1.18 7.75 16.10
C LEU A 214 -1.81 6.58 15.37
N LEU A 215 -1.28 5.36 15.56
CA LEU A 215 -1.82 4.15 14.96
C LEU A 215 -3.25 3.86 15.39
N LEU A 216 -3.58 4.05 16.68
CA LEU A 216 -4.95 3.86 17.16
C LEU A 216 -5.93 4.84 16.52
N VAL A 217 -5.54 6.10 16.36
CA VAL A 217 -6.37 7.11 15.66
C VAL A 217 -6.53 6.73 14.18
N LEU A 218 -5.45 6.31 13.53
CA LEU A 218 -5.46 5.89 12.13
C LEU A 218 -6.36 4.65 11.92
N LEU A 219 -6.18 3.60 12.73
CA LEU A 219 -6.99 2.39 12.67
C LEU A 219 -8.45 2.67 13.01
N GLY A 220 -8.70 3.56 13.97
CA GLY A 220 -10.04 4.05 14.29
C GLY A 220 -10.70 4.76 13.11
N ALA A 221 -9.97 5.64 12.44
CA ALA A 221 -10.43 6.30 11.23
C ALA A 221 -10.77 5.29 10.12
N MET A 222 -9.87 4.33 9.88
CA MET A 222 -10.10 3.27 8.90
C MET A 222 -11.32 2.42 9.25
N ALA A 223 -11.52 2.07 10.52
CA ALA A 223 -12.69 1.32 10.98
C ALA A 223 -13.99 2.12 10.77
N ILE A 224 -14.01 3.40 11.10
CA ILE A 224 -15.17 4.28 10.87
C ILE A 224 -15.51 4.34 9.37
N VAL A 225 -14.50 4.53 8.51
CA VAL A 225 -14.71 4.56 7.06
C VAL A 225 -15.21 3.22 6.54
N ALA A 226 -14.58 2.11 6.94
CA ALA A 226 -14.90 0.79 6.43
C ALA A 226 -16.27 0.27 6.91
N PHE A 227 -16.60 0.43 8.18
CA PHE A 227 -17.77 -0.20 8.78
C PHE A 227 -18.97 0.74 8.92
N ILE A 228 -18.79 2.04 8.87
CA ILE A 228 -19.86 3.02 9.01
C ILE A 228 -20.09 3.79 7.71
N LEU A 229 -19.09 4.50 7.22
CA LEU A 229 -19.25 5.44 6.12
C LEU A 229 -19.44 4.74 4.77
N ASN A 230 -18.63 3.74 4.46
CA ASN A 230 -18.78 3.00 3.20
C ASN A 230 -20.12 2.26 3.10
N PRO A 231 -20.59 1.50 4.11
CA PRO A 231 -21.93 0.91 4.09
C PRO A 231 -23.04 1.95 3.98
N LEU A 232 -22.91 3.12 4.62
CA LEU A 232 -23.87 4.20 4.54
C LEU A 232 -23.95 4.80 3.13
N ILE A 233 -22.81 5.02 2.48
CA ILE A 233 -22.74 5.51 1.08
C ILE A 233 -23.36 4.49 0.12
N VAL A 234 -23.09 3.21 0.31
CA VAL A 234 -23.66 2.13 -0.52
C VAL A 234 -25.17 2.06 -0.30
N TRP A 235 -25.65 2.08 0.94
CA TRP A 235 -27.07 2.08 1.25
C TRP A 235 -27.81 3.27 0.65
N TRP A 236 -27.21 4.46 0.67
CA TRP A 236 -27.80 5.66 0.09
C TRP A 236 -27.88 5.64 -1.42
N LYS A 237 -26.90 5.03 -2.11
CA LYS A 237 -26.81 5.02 -3.59
C LYS A 237 -27.37 3.79 -4.25
N ILE A 238 -27.41 2.69 -3.56
CA ILE A 238 -27.91 1.39 -4.02
C ILE A 238 -29.03 1.00 -3.07
N PRO A 239 -30.33 1.25 -3.41
CA PRO A 239 -31.42 0.67 -2.63
C PRO A 239 -31.28 -0.85 -2.71
N VAL A 240 -30.81 -1.45 -1.63
CA VAL A 240 -30.65 -2.90 -1.53
C VAL A 240 -32.06 -3.47 -1.46
N SER A 241 -32.55 -3.93 -2.61
CA SER A 241 -33.72 -4.80 -2.64
C SER A 241 -33.32 -6.09 -1.98
N TYR A 242 -33.88 -6.41 -0.83
CA TYR A 242 -33.63 -7.63 -0.03
C TYR A 242 -33.93 -8.94 -0.78
N THR A 243 -34.36 -8.87 -2.05
CA THR A 243 -34.72 -10.01 -2.88
C THR A 243 -33.56 -10.81 -3.48
N HIS A 244 -32.30 -10.38 -3.27
CA HIS A 244 -31.11 -11.08 -3.82
C HIS A 244 -30.20 -11.72 -2.77
N LEU A 245 -30.64 -11.82 -1.52
CA LEU A 245 -29.93 -12.57 -0.46
C LEU A 245 -30.46 -14.02 -0.32
N THR A 246 -30.83 -14.65 -1.44
CA THR A 246 -30.95 -16.10 -1.47
C THR A 246 -29.57 -16.69 -1.78
N LEU A 247 -28.90 -17.18 -0.74
CA LEU A 247 -27.77 -18.10 -0.88
C LEU A 247 -28.18 -19.24 -1.81
N PRO A 248 -27.38 -19.59 -2.83
CA PRO A 248 -27.61 -20.82 -3.57
C PRO A 248 -27.41 -21.98 -2.59
N THR A 249 -28.47 -22.70 -2.33
CA THR A 249 -28.44 -24.03 -1.67
C THR A 249 -27.82 -25.05 -2.56
#